data_a9af0c42e21954c84e2b6b5197e23edb
#
_entry.id   a9af0c42e21954c84e2b6b5197e23edb
#
_cell.length_a   1.000
_cell.length_b   1.000
_cell.length_c   1.000
_cell.angle_alpha   90.00
_cell.angle_beta   90.00
_cell.angle_gamma   90.00
#
_symmetry.space_group_name_H-M   'P 1'
#
loop_
_entity.id
_entity.type
_entity.pdbx_description
1 polymer ?
#
loop_
_entity_poly.entity_id
_entity_poly.type
_entity_poly.pdbx_seq_one_letter_code
_entity_poly.pdbx_strand_id
1 'polypeptide(L)'
;AVAASGFSDKYFFYGFLPEKKNQIEDELKKLSNFNHSLVFFSSSKKVNKIIPGFKRFFAGRKVVFCREISKLYEEYIRKNIDELELFNNELKGELTIVISEKKEENTSQKLSESDINLIKKMINKLSTKEITDLITSNKNISKKVVYNFCLKLKNEN
;
A
#
# COMPACT_ATOMS: atom_id res chain seq x y z
N ALA A 1 -11.08 8.87 12.79
CA ALA A 1 -9.77 8.28 12.51
C ALA A 1 -9.46 8.26 11.00
N VAL A 2 -10.32 7.70 10.16
CA VAL A 2 -10.04 7.59 8.70
C VAL A 2 -9.80 8.96 8.08
N ALA A 3 -10.70 9.93 8.27
CA ALA A 3 -10.50 11.30 7.75
C ALA A 3 -9.20 11.94 8.25
N ALA A 4 -8.89 11.75 9.53
CA ALA A 4 -7.66 12.28 10.14
C ALA A 4 -6.38 11.56 9.66
N SER A 5 -6.48 10.35 9.12
CA SER A 5 -5.33 9.62 8.61
C SER A 5 -4.79 10.22 7.30
N GLY A 6 -5.65 10.80 6.48
CA GLY A 6 -5.33 11.27 5.13
C GLY A 6 -5.08 10.13 4.13
N PHE A 7 -5.52 8.90 4.47
CA PHE A 7 -5.44 7.73 3.59
C PHE A 7 -6.69 7.63 2.70
N SER A 8 -6.81 6.52 1.93
CA SER A 8 -7.95 6.27 1.06
C SER A 8 -9.28 6.35 1.82
N ASP A 9 -10.31 6.89 1.17
CA ASP A 9 -11.69 6.90 1.62
C ASP A 9 -12.32 5.50 1.62
N LYS A 10 -11.75 4.56 0.88
CA LYS A 10 -12.13 3.15 0.90
C LYS A 10 -11.40 2.43 2.02
N TYR A 11 -12.13 1.96 3.00
CA TYR A 11 -11.55 1.28 4.16
C TYR A 11 -12.37 0.07 4.59
N PHE A 12 -11.71 -0.86 5.22
CA PHE A 12 -12.33 -2.01 5.89
C PHE A 12 -12.19 -1.83 7.40
N PHE A 13 -13.30 -1.76 8.09
CA PHE A 13 -13.33 -1.71 9.53
C PHE A 13 -13.34 -3.13 10.10
N TYR A 14 -12.24 -3.52 10.73
CA TYR A 14 -12.08 -4.84 11.36
C TYR A 14 -12.55 -4.85 12.82
N GLY A 15 -12.32 -3.78 13.56
CA GLY A 15 -12.55 -3.71 15.00
C GLY A 15 -11.37 -4.24 15.82
N PHE A 16 -11.64 -5.04 16.85
CA PHE A 16 -10.62 -5.58 17.72
C PHE A 16 -9.99 -6.86 17.18
N LEU A 17 -8.66 -6.92 17.18
CA LEU A 17 -7.93 -8.15 16.88
C LEU A 17 -8.12 -9.19 17.98
N PRO A 18 -8.02 -10.49 17.65
CA PRO A 18 -8.04 -11.58 18.63
C PRO A 18 -6.97 -11.40 19.72
N GLU A 19 -7.10 -12.14 20.83
CA GLU A 19 -6.12 -12.05 21.91
C GLU A 19 -4.93 -12.99 21.75
N LYS A 20 -5.15 -14.14 21.13
CA LYS A 20 -4.13 -15.18 20.96
C LYS A 20 -3.22 -14.82 19.79
N LYS A 21 -1.91 -14.90 20.00
CA LYS A 21 -0.88 -14.52 19.02
C LYS A 21 -1.08 -15.20 17.66
N ASN A 22 -1.32 -16.50 17.63
CA ASN A 22 -1.50 -17.25 16.37
C ASN A 22 -2.72 -16.75 15.61
N GLN A 23 -3.83 -16.46 16.30
CA GLN A 23 -5.03 -15.93 15.68
C GLN A 23 -4.80 -14.51 15.13
N ILE A 24 -4.02 -13.67 15.84
CA ILE A 24 -3.62 -12.35 15.34
C ILE A 24 -2.86 -12.50 14.03
N GLU A 25 -1.84 -13.38 13.98
CA GLU A 25 -1.03 -13.60 12.79
C GLU A 25 -1.87 -14.11 11.60
N ASP A 26 -2.78 -15.04 11.82
CA ASP A 26 -3.67 -15.56 10.79
C ASP A 26 -4.59 -14.47 10.23
N GLU A 27 -5.17 -13.64 11.09
CA GLU A 27 -6.04 -12.53 10.65
C GLU A 27 -5.24 -11.46 9.91
N LEU A 28 -4.09 -11.05 10.42
CA LEU A 28 -3.24 -10.06 9.74
C LEU A 28 -2.78 -10.56 8.36
N LYS A 29 -2.47 -11.86 8.24
CA LYS A 29 -2.13 -12.49 6.96
C LYS A 29 -3.28 -12.41 5.96
N LYS A 30 -4.52 -12.70 6.38
CA LYS A 30 -5.71 -12.56 5.53
C LYS A 30 -5.91 -11.10 5.10
N LEU A 31 -5.80 -10.18 6.05
CA LEU A 31 -6.00 -8.75 5.83
C LEU A 31 -4.90 -8.11 4.98
N SER A 32 -3.71 -8.70 4.93
CA SER A 32 -2.61 -8.17 4.10
C SER A 32 -2.93 -8.17 2.59
N ASN A 33 -3.87 -9.00 2.16
CA ASN A 33 -4.33 -9.06 0.78
C ASN A 33 -5.34 -7.95 0.40
N PHE A 34 -5.85 -7.21 1.38
CA PHE A 34 -6.78 -6.12 1.13
C PHE A 34 -6.06 -4.90 0.56
N ASN A 35 -6.60 -4.35 -0.53
CA ASN A 35 -6.06 -3.15 -1.17
C ASN A 35 -6.62 -1.84 -0.59
N HIS A 36 -7.48 -1.91 0.43
CA HIS A 36 -8.08 -0.75 1.09
C HIS A 36 -7.38 -0.44 2.40
N SER A 37 -7.62 0.76 2.92
CA SER A 37 -7.20 1.09 4.28
C SER A 37 -7.86 0.15 5.29
N LEU A 38 -7.16 -0.18 6.36
CA LEU A 38 -7.64 -1.07 7.41
C LEU A 38 -7.77 -0.30 8.72
N VAL A 39 -8.87 -0.50 9.42
CA VAL A 39 -9.14 0.18 10.69
C VAL A 39 -9.30 -0.85 11.80
N PHE A 40 -8.52 -0.68 12.87
CA PHE A 40 -8.53 -1.54 14.04
C PHE A 40 -8.78 -0.72 15.31
N PHE A 41 -9.42 -1.35 16.28
CA PHE A 41 -9.39 -0.88 17.66
C PHE A 41 -8.34 -1.64 18.46
N SER A 42 -7.67 -0.93 19.34
CA SER A 42 -6.71 -1.51 20.29
C SER A 42 -6.74 -0.78 21.62
N SER A 43 -6.29 -1.43 22.66
CA SER A 43 -5.91 -0.76 23.89
C SER A 43 -4.41 -0.48 23.90
N SER A 44 -4.01 0.51 24.64
CA SER A 44 -2.61 0.87 24.85
C SER A 44 -1.73 -0.31 25.27
N LYS A 45 -2.26 -1.19 26.13
CA LYS A 45 -1.55 -2.39 26.62
C LYS A 45 -1.31 -3.45 25.55
N LYS A 46 -2.13 -3.47 24.48
CA LYS A 46 -2.07 -4.49 23.44
C LYS A 46 -1.29 -4.03 22.19
N VAL A 47 -1.08 -2.73 22.02
CA VAL A 47 -0.47 -2.19 20.80
C VAL A 47 0.91 -2.76 20.50
N ASN A 48 1.77 -2.87 21.52
CA ASN A 48 3.12 -3.42 21.35
C ASN A 48 3.14 -4.90 20.96
N LYS A 49 2.08 -5.65 21.27
CA LYS A 49 1.96 -7.07 20.89
C LYS A 49 1.64 -7.24 19.41
N ILE A 50 0.99 -6.26 18.77
CA ILE A 50 0.58 -6.34 17.37
C ILE A 50 1.59 -5.71 16.40
N ILE A 51 2.46 -4.81 16.86
CA ILE A 51 3.48 -4.15 16.03
C ILE A 51 4.34 -5.14 15.23
N PRO A 52 4.88 -6.24 15.80
CA PRO A 52 5.66 -7.20 15.03
C PRO A 52 4.86 -7.83 13.87
N GLY A 53 3.57 -8.10 14.10
CA GLY A 53 2.67 -8.57 13.06
C GLY A 53 2.46 -7.52 11.96
N PHE A 54 2.29 -6.26 12.32
CA PHE A 54 2.16 -5.19 11.34
C PHE A 54 3.42 -5.07 10.46
N LYS A 55 4.61 -5.09 11.05
CA LYS A 55 5.87 -5.07 10.29
C LYS A 55 5.98 -6.25 9.33
N ARG A 56 5.53 -7.44 9.75
CA ARG A 56 5.62 -8.66 8.94
C ARG A 56 4.63 -8.67 7.77
N PHE A 57 3.39 -8.23 7.98
CA PHE A 57 2.31 -8.43 7.00
C PHE A 57 1.93 -7.16 6.22
N PHE A 58 2.30 -5.96 6.70
CA PHE A 58 1.95 -4.69 6.09
C PHE A 58 3.16 -3.82 5.77
N ALA A 59 4.33 -4.44 5.54
CA ALA A 59 5.54 -3.75 5.10
C ALA A 59 5.24 -2.82 3.90
N GLY A 60 5.89 -1.66 3.84
CA GLY A 60 5.69 -0.64 2.81
C GLY A 60 4.42 0.20 2.95
N ARG A 61 3.50 -0.11 3.89
CA ARG A 61 2.32 0.71 4.19
C ARG A 61 2.63 1.75 5.27
N LYS A 62 1.76 2.74 5.38
CA LYS A 62 1.78 3.72 6.47
C LYS A 62 0.76 3.36 7.54
N VAL A 63 0.98 3.86 8.74
CA VAL A 63 0.05 3.68 9.86
C VAL A 63 -0.14 4.99 10.61
N VAL A 64 -1.35 5.19 11.11
CA VAL A 64 -1.69 6.25 12.06
C VAL A 64 -2.31 5.61 13.29
N PHE A 65 -1.73 5.91 14.44
CA PHE A 65 -2.33 5.61 15.74
C PHE A 65 -3.07 6.86 16.19
N CYS A 66 -4.39 6.77 16.25
CA CYS A 66 -5.26 7.82 16.74
C CYS A 66 -5.60 7.52 18.19
N ARG A 67 -5.07 8.29 19.11
CA ARG A 67 -5.26 8.11 20.55
C ARG A 67 -6.32 9.08 21.06
N GLU A 68 -7.22 8.59 21.91
CA GLU A 68 -8.19 9.40 22.67
C GLU A 68 -8.97 10.40 21.79
N ILE A 69 -9.43 9.98 20.60
CA ILE A 69 -10.13 10.84 19.64
C ILE A 69 -11.31 11.57 20.31
N SER A 70 -11.42 12.86 20.09
CA SER A 70 -12.43 13.76 20.65
C SER A 70 -12.33 13.95 22.18
N LYS A 71 -11.20 13.57 22.77
CA LYS A 71 -10.92 13.75 24.22
C LYS A 71 -9.78 14.74 24.43
N LEU A 72 -9.56 15.15 25.69
CA LEU A 72 -8.54 16.14 26.07
C LEU A 72 -7.11 15.76 25.64
N TYR A 73 -6.80 14.47 25.61
CA TYR A 73 -5.47 13.95 25.23
C TYR A 73 -5.46 13.33 23.84
N GLU A 74 -6.22 13.91 22.90
CA GLU A 74 -6.21 13.48 21.51
C GLU A 74 -4.83 13.63 20.88
N GLU A 75 -4.36 12.56 20.24
CA GLU A 75 -3.05 12.53 19.60
C GLU A 75 -3.07 11.64 18.35
N TYR A 76 -2.32 12.06 17.32
CA TYR A 76 -2.17 11.32 16.07
C TYR A 76 -0.69 11.02 15.79
N ILE A 77 -0.29 9.76 15.93
CA ILE A 77 1.08 9.30 15.69
C ILE A 77 1.15 8.65 14.31
N ARG A 78 1.87 9.27 13.37
CA ARG A 78 2.03 8.80 11.99
C ARG A 78 3.41 8.22 11.77
N LYS A 79 3.47 7.01 11.21
CA LYS A 79 4.73 6.30 10.94
C LYS A 79 4.64 5.49 9.64
N ASN A 80 5.80 5.18 9.07
CA ASN A 80 5.91 4.06 8.13
C ASN A 80 5.95 2.75 8.94
N ILE A 81 5.28 1.71 8.47
CA ILE A 81 5.23 0.44 9.23
C ILE A 81 6.62 -0.18 9.37
N ASP A 82 7.47 -0.03 8.36
CA ASP A 82 8.83 -0.56 8.41
C ASP A 82 9.70 0.08 9.49
N GLU A 83 9.40 1.35 9.83
CA GLU A 83 10.10 2.15 10.85
C GLU A 83 9.45 2.06 12.25
N LEU A 84 8.40 1.23 12.41
CA LEU A 84 7.73 1.10 13.69
C LEU A 84 8.68 0.48 14.73
N GLU A 85 8.75 1.14 15.86
CA GLU A 85 9.36 0.62 17.09
C GLU A 85 8.28 0.38 18.14
N LEU A 86 8.61 -0.41 19.15
CA LEU A 86 7.73 -0.57 20.29
C LEU A 86 7.64 0.76 21.06
N PHE A 87 6.47 1.08 21.54
CA PHE A 87 6.30 2.26 22.37
C PHE A 87 6.99 2.02 23.74
N ASN A 88 7.99 2.83 24.06
CA ASN A 88 8.77 2.72 25.30
C ASN A 88 7.93 3.06 26.55
N ASN A 89 6.98 4.00 26.39
CA ASN A 89 6.03 4.34 27.43
C ASN A 89 4.68 3.71 27.08
N GLU A 90 3.99 3.15 28.08
CA GLU A 90 2.62 2.70 27.88
C GLU A 90 1.76 3.88 27.40
N LEU A 91 1.31 3.79 26.14
CA LEU A 91 0.28 4.69 25.65
C LEU A 91 -0.94 4.50 26.55
N LYS A 92 -1.47 5.57 27.14
CA LYS A 92 -2.70 5.50 27.95
C LYS A 92 -3.90 5.78 27.06
N GLY A 93 -5.00 5.09 27.32
CA GLY A 93 -6.27 5.33 26.66
C GLY A 93 -6.59 4.39 25.50
N GLU A 94 -7.59 4.75 24.74
CA GLU A 94 -8.11 3.99 23.60
C GLU A 94 -7.37 4.37 22.31
N LEU A 95 -7.11 3.38 21.48
CA LEU A 95 -6.44 3.55 20.21
C LEU A 95 -7.31 3.09 19.06
N THR A 96 -7.47 3.94 18.08
CA THR A 96 -7.91 3.56 16.75
C THR A 96 -6.70 3.57 15.82
N ILE A 97 -6.41 2.45 15.18
CA ILE A 97 -5.25 2.27 14.32
C ILE A 97 -5.75 2.24 12.89
N VAL A 98 -5.21 3.09 12.03
CA VAL A 98 -5.51 3.09 10.59
C VAL A 98 -4.24 2.74 9.84
N ILE A 99 -4.29 1.64 9.08
CA ILE A 99 -3.22 1.25 8.15
C ILE A 99 -3.64 1.69 6.76
N SER A 100 -2.74 2.33 6.01
CA SER A 100 -3.03 2.78 4.66
C SER A 100 -3.33 1.59 3.73
N GLU A 101 -3.98 1.88 2.61
CA GLU A 101 -4.11 0.97 1.49
C GLU A 101 -2.73 0.43 1.08
N LYS A 102 -2.72 -0.77 0.53
CA LYS A 102 -1.53 -1.28 -0.15
C LYS A 102 -1.24 -0.30 -1.29
N LYS A 103 -0.09 0.35 -1.26
CA LYS A 103 0.34 1.05 -2.46
C LYS A 103 0.28 0.00 -3.57
N GLU A 104 -0.57 0.23 -4.58
CA GLU A 104 -0.27 -0.40 -5.84
C GLU A 104 1.19 -0.03 -6.05
N GLU A 105 2.06 -1.03 -5.97
CA GLU A 105 3.31 -0.87 -6.64
C GLU A 105 2.87 -0.40 -8.03
N ASN A 106 3.12 0.87 -8.35
CA ASN A 106 3.40 1.22 -9.71
C ASN A 106 4.63 0.37 -10.04
N THR A 107 4.41 -0.91 -10.20
CA THR A 107 5.17 -1.71 -11.11
C THR A 107 4.94 -0.94 -12.42
N SER A 108 5.80 0.06 -12.61
CA SER A 108 6.32 0.27 -13.94
C SER A 108 6.84 -1.12 -14.32
N GLN A 109 5.91 -1.98 -14.75
CA GLN A 109 6.28 -3.30 -15.25
C GLN A 109 7.27 -2.95 -16.34
N LYS A 110 8.55 -3.22 -16.03
CA LYS A 110 9.59 -3.10 -17.04
C LYS A 110 9.07 -3.89 -18.22
N LEU A 111 9.11 -3.28 -19.38
CA LEU A 111 8.77 -3.97 -20.62
C LEU A 111 9.51 -5.30 -20.61
N SER A 112 8.78 -6.40 -20.74
CA SER A 112 9.40 -7.72 -20.88
C SER A 112 10.19 -7.77 -22.19
N GLU A 113 11.14 -8.68 -22.30
CA GLU A 113 11.87 -8.87 -23.57
C GLU A 113 10.92 -9.14 -24.74
N SER A 114 9.83 -9.87 -24.52
CA SER A 114 8.79 -10.10 -25.51
C SER A 114 8.10 -8.81 -25.95
N ASP A 115 7.83 -7.89 -25.01
CA ASP A 115 7.21 -6.59 -25.31
C ASP A 115 8.15 -5.69 -26.10
N ILE A 116 9.41 -5.66 -25.70
CA ILE A 116 10.48 -4.92 -26.39
C ILE A 116 10.61 -5.41 -27.84
N ASN A 117 10.65 -6.72 -28.05
CA ASN A 117 10.75 -7.31 -29.38
C ASN A 117 9.51 -7.01 -30.23
N LEU A 118 8.31 -7.02 -29.61
CA LEU A 118 7.08 -6.68 -30.29
C LEU A 118 7.05 -5.19 -30.71
N ILE A 119 7.43 -4.29 -29.81
CA ILE A 119 7.52 -2.85 -30.08
C ILE A 119 8.52 -2.60 -31.24
N LYS A 120 9.71 -3.21 -31.21
CA LYS A 120 10.71 -3.06 -32.28
C LYS A 120 10.20 -3.50 -33.65
N LYS A 121 9.38 -4.55 -33.72
CA LYS A 121 8.77 -5.00 -34.96
C LYS A 121 7.69 -4.04 -35.49
N MET A 122 7.02 -3.32 -34.60
CA MET A 122 5.91 -2.43 -34.95
C MET A 122 6.32 -0.97 -35.14
N ILE A 123 7.49 -0.54 -34.61
CA ILE A 123 7.88 0.87 -34.55
C ILE A 123 7.92 1.59 -35.89
N ASN A 124 8.23 0.86 -36.98
CA ASN A 124 8.28 1.38 -38.35
C ASN A 124 6.96 1.22 -39.10
N LYS A 125 5.95 0.55 -38.52
CA LYS A 125 4.68 0.22 -39.20
C LYS A 125 3.49 0.95 -38.57
N LEU A 126 3.56 1.29 -37.31
CA LEU A 126 2.46 1.88 -36.53
C LEU A 126 2.92 3.17 -35.82
N SER A 127 1.95 4.03 -35.55
CA SER A 127 2.21 5.23 -34.73
C SER A 127 2.53 4.86 -33.29
N THR A 128 3.27 5.71 -32.59
CA THR A 128 3.60 5.53 -31.17
C THR A 128 2.35 5.36 -30.30
N LYS A 129 1.26 6.05 -30.65
CA LYS A 129 -0.02 5.96 -29.95
C LYS A 129 -0.65 4.57 -30.12
N GLU A 130 -0.73 4.07 -31.35
CA GLU A 130 -1.28 2.74 -31.64
C GLU A 130 -0.50 1.62 -30.96
N ILE A 131 0.84 1.68 -30.98
CA ILE A 131 1.70 0.73 -30.29
C ILE A 131 1.43 0.78 -28.78
N THR A 132 1.32 1.98 -28.21
CA THR A 132 1.04 2.15 -26.79
C THR A 132 -0.29 1.54 -26.40
N ASP A 133 -1.35 1.80 -27.16
CA ASP A 133 -2.68 1.27 -26.88
C ASP A 133 -2.73 -0.26 -27.05
N LEU A 134 -2.06 -0.83 -28.05
CA LEU A 134 -1.97 -2.28 -28.26
C LEU A 134 -1.25 -2.99 -27.11
N ILE A 135 -0.10 -2.48 -26.68
CA ILE A 135 0.70 -3.11 -25.60
C ILE A 135 0.00 -2.99 -24.25
N THR A 136 -0.71 -1.89 -23.99
CA THR A 136 -1.35 -1.64 -22.71
C THR A 136 -2.76 -2.22 -22.60
N SER A 137 -3.43 -2.58 -23.71
CA SER A 137 -4.81 -3.10 -23.71
C SER A 137 -4.98 -4.40 -22.92
N ASN A 138 -3.98 -5.27 -22.91
CA ASN A 138 -4.02 -6.59 -22.25
C ASN A 138 -2.98 -6.78 -21.15
N LYS A 139 -2.27 -5.73 -20.77
CA LYS A 139 -1.18 -5.79 -19.79
C LYS A 139 -1.24 -4.61 -18.84
N ASN A 140 -0.96 -4.84 -17.59
CA ASN A 140 -0.95 -3.78 -16.56
C ASN A 140 0.35 -2.94 -16.63
N ILE A 141 0.71 -2.48 -17.85
CA ILE A 141 1.89 -1.65 -18.11
C ILE A 141 1.43 -0.20 -18.29
N SER A 142 2.14 0.74 -17.64
CA SER A 142 1.85 2.16 -17.79
C SER A 142 2.02 2.63 -19.23
N LYS A 143 1.01 3.31 -19.78
CA LYS A 143 1.08 3.95 -21.11
C LYS A 143 2.34 4.82 -21.26
N LYS A 144 2.72 5.54 -20.20
CA LYS A 144 3.92 6.40 -20.16
C LYS A 144 5.21 5.61 -20.40
N VAL A 145 5.33 4.40 -19.85
CA VAL A 145 6.52 3.55 -20.02
C VAL A 145 6.66 3.10 -21.47
N VAL A 146 5.58 2.61 -22.07
CA VAL A 146 5.56 2.17 -23.47
C VAL A 146 5.85 3.35 -24.42
N TYR A 147 5.16 4.47 -24.20
CA TYR A 147 5.31 5.67 -25.00
C TYR A 147 6.75 6.20 -25.00
N ASN A 148 7.35 6.35 -23.81
CA ASN A 148 8.74 6.81 -23.68
C ASN A 148 9.73 5.85 -24.33
N PHE A 149 9.49 4.54 -24.24
CA PHE A 149 10.33 3.55 -24.91
C PHE A 149 10.24 3.66 -26.44
N CYS A 150 9.04 3.85 -27.00
CA CYS A 150 8.86 4.08 -28.43
C CYS A 150 9.56 5.35 -28.91
N LEU A 151 9.49 6.46 -28.13
CA LEU A 151 10.20 7.70 -28.47
C LEU A 151 11.71 7.50 -28.50
N LYS A 152 12.25 6.77 -27.49
CA LYS A 152 13.67 6.47 -27.43
C LYS A 152 14.14 5.70 -28.67
N LEU A 153 13.41 4.66 -29.07
CA LEU A 153 13.74 3.88 -30.28
C LEU A 153 13.65 4.70 -31.58
N LYS A 154 12.74 5.69 -31.68
CA LYS A 154 12.63 6.57 -32.84
C LYS A 154 13.75 7.61 -32.92
N ASN A 155 14.31 8.00 -31.79
CA ASN A 155 15.42 8.97 -31.75
C ASN A 155 16.80 8.32 -31.92
N GLU A 156 16.88 6.98 -31.80
CA GLU A 156 18.11 6.20 -32.00
C GLU A 156 18.26 5.68 -33.46
N ASN A 157 17.22 5.86 -34.28
CA ASN A 157 17.21 5.57 -35.73
C ASN A 157 17.19 6.86 -36.55
#